data_71a6001ec0cf2b4401e7bb1bb4d998a1
#
_entry.id   71a6001ec0cf2b4401e7bb1bb4d998a1
#
_cell.length_a   1.000
_cell.length_b   1.000
_cell.length_c   1.000
_cell.angle_alpha   90.00
_cell.angle_beta   90.00
_cell.angle_gamma   90.00
#
_symmetry.space_group_name_H-M   'P 1'
#
loop_
_entity.id
_entity.type
_entity.pdbx_description
1 polymer ?
#
loop_
_entity_poly.entity_id
_entity_poly.type
_entity_poly.pdbx_seq_one_letter_code
_entity_poly.pdbx_strand_id
1 'polypeptide(L)'
;MQEIKRFQIRGVPGEVVRTRFDDRTVDYWTPRGGSEHLLIAHDGQNVFDGTTSTHRRQTWKMAQSAIDVADEQGVKPPTIIGVWHSSTKEDPWGRAKDLAPERFFTAGSYVDPRWTIKDPPIVLHSDAYLNKIFEEIVPAIQGPHSPEKTAVIGSSMGGLATLYAAIVHSDKFSTALALSPHWIISDQEFARKMVD
;
A
#
# COMPACT_ATOMS: atom_id res chain seq x y z
N MET A 1 1.99 10.58 14.98
CA MET A 1 2.89 10.66 13.81
C MET A 1 4.22 11.31 14.22
N GLN A 2 5.35 10.69 13.91
CA GLN A 2 6.69 11.21 14.17
C GLN A 2 7.48 11.27 12.85
N GLU A 3 8.00 12.42 12.49
CA GLU A 3 8.87 12.56 11.32
C GLU A 3 10.23 11.90 11.57
N ILE A 4 10.70 11.10 10.63
CA ILE A 4 12.01 10.41 10.68
C ILE A 4 13.04 11.17 9.85
N LYS A 5 12.70 11.51 8.59
CA LYS A 5 13.57 12.24 7.67
C LYS A 5 12.78 12.85 6.50
N ARG A 6 13.43 13.82 5.86
CA ARG A 6 13.04 14.34 4.54
C ARG A 6 14.12 14.04 3.53
N PHE A 7 13.75 13.81 2.29
CA PHE A 7 14.69 13.58 1.21
C PHE A 7 14.10 13.99 -0.14
N GLN A 8 15.00 14.31 -1.07
CA GLN A 8 14.61 14.70 -2.43
C GLN A 8 14.80 13.53 -3.39
N ILE A 9 13.94 13.46 -4.40
CA ILE A 9 14.07 12.55 -5.53
C ILE A 9 14.44 13.38 -6.76
N ARG A 10 15.43 12.93 -7.50
CA ARG A 10 15.87 13.62 -8.73
C ARG A 10 14.70 13.72 -9.72
N GLY A 11 14.40 14.94 -10.17
CA GLY A 11 13.31 15.21 -11.11
C GLY A 11 11.91 15.29 -10.48
N VAL A 12 11.79 15.21 -9.15
CA VAL A 12 10.54 15.38 -8.44
C VAL A 12 10.59 16.65 -7.61
N PRO A 13 9.73 17.66 -7.86
CA PRO A 13 9.68 18.88 -7.06
C PRO A 13 9.24 18.62 -5.62
N GLY A 14 9.86 19.29 -4.66
CA GLY A 14 9.56 19.14 -3.24
C GLY A 14 10.33 18.00 -2.60
N GLU A 15 9.84 17.55 -1.47
CA GLU A 15 10.49 16.51 -0.65
C GLU A 15 9.52 15.37 -0.36
N VAL A 16 10.07 14.16 -0.25
CA VAL A 16 9.39 13.03 0.36
C VAL A 16 9.63 13.09 1.86
N VAL A 17 8.58 12.92 2.63
CA VAL A 17 8.65 12.86 4.09
C VAL A 17 8.47 11.43 4.53
N ARG A 18 9.41 10.91 5.30
CA ARG A 18 9.28 9.61 5.98
C ARG A 18 8.84 9.82 7.41
N THR A 19 7.79 9.14 7.79
CA THR A 19 7.16 9.23 9.12
C THR A 19 6.96 7.87 9.75
N ARG A 20 6.76 7.87 11.08
CA ARG A 20 6.38 6.72 11.87
C ARG A 20 4.99 6.97 12.49
N PHE A 21 4.11 6.01 12.27
CA PHE A 21 2.81 5.88 12.93
C PHE A 21 2.87 4.65 13.83
N ASP A 22 3.24 4.82 15.09
CA ASP A 22 3.53 3.75 16.05
C ASP A 22 4.52 2.73 15.48
N ASP A 23 4.05 1.57 15.03
CA ASP A 23 4.84 0.50 14.43
C ASP A 23 5.01 0.63 12.91
N ARG A 24 4.28 1.56 12.25
CA ARG A 24 4.19 1.64 10.78
C ARG A 24 5.03 2.77 10.22
N THR A 25 5.91 2.46 9.27
CA THR A 25 6.62 3.45 8.47
C THR A 25 5.78 3.85 7.25
N VAL A 26 5.76 5.15 6.97
CA VAL A 26 5.04 5.72 5.84
C VAL A 26 5.92 6.76 5.16
N ASP A 27 6.04 6.69 3.86
CA ASP A 27 6.62 7.73 3.03
C ASP A 27 5.52 8.46 2.27
N TYR A 28 5.55 9.77 2.24
CA TYR A 28 4.60 10.52 1.43
C TYR A 28 5.24 11.71 0.72
N TRP A 29 4.67 12.02 -0.43
CA TRP A 29 5.00 13.18 -1.24
C TRP A 29 3.73 13.93 -1.60
N THR A 30 3.76 15.26 -1.43
CA THR A 30 2.67 16.16 -1.78
C THR A 30 3.18 17.16 -2.82
N PRO A 31 2.51 17.34 -3.96
CA PRO A 31 2.91 18.32 -4.98
C PRO A 31 2.81 19.75 -4.43
N ARG A 32 3.53 20.68 -5.05
CA ARG A 32 3.47 22.10 -4.67
C ARG A 32 2.04 22.63 -4.75
N GLY A 33 1.60 23.30 -3.68
CA GLY A 33 0.24 23.81 -3.56
C GLY A 33 -0.81 22.75 -3.24
N GLY A 34 -0.38 21.56 -2.80
CA GLY A 34 -1.28 20.48 -2.40
C GLY A 34 -2.00 19.82 -3.58
N SER A 35 -2.72 18.76 -3.29
CA SER A 35 -3.62 18.08 -4.23
C SER A 35 -4.87 17.60 -3.50
N GLU A 36 -6.00 17.65 -4.18
CA GLU A 36 -7.23 17.01 -3.72
C GLU A 36 -7.31 15.54 -4.12
N HIS A 37 -6.43 15.12 -5.04
CA HIS A 37 -6.30 13.73 -5.46
C HIS A 37 -5.29 12.99 -4.58
N LEU A 38 -5.60 11.76 -4.23
CA LEU A 38 -4.82 10.91 -3.36
C LEU A 38 -4.53 9.55 -4.01
N LEU A 39 -3.28 9.12 -3.97
CA LEU A 39 -2.85 7.78 -4.35
C LEU A 39 -2.20 7.09 -3.16
N ILE A 40 -2.82 6.03 -2.66
CA ILE A 40 -2.32 5.20 -1.56
C ILE A 40 -1.65 3.96 -2.14
N ALA A 41 -0.39 3.75 -1.83
CA ALA A 41 0.39 2.61 -2.35
C ALA A 41 0.77 1.64 -1.23
N HIS A 42 0.43 0.37 -1.40
CA HIS A 42 1.00 -0.70 -0.59
C HIS A 42 2.48 -0.90 -0.91
N ASP A 43 3.23 -1.59 -0.04
CA ASP A 43 4.68 -1.80 -0.20
C ASP A 43 5.46 -0.49 -0.36
N GLY A 44 5.16 0.51 0.47
CA GLY A 44 5.68 1.87 0.41
C GLY A 44 7.20 2.00 0.37
N GLN A 45 7.94 1.00 0.92
CA GLN A 45 9.41 0.94 0.86
C GLN A 45 9.95 0.90 -0.59
N ASN A 46 9.10 0.55 -1.58
CA ASN A 46 9.47 0.46 -2.99
C ASN A 46 9.09 1.72 -3.80
N VAL A 47 8.36 2.66 -3.21
CA VAL A 47 7.75 3.77 -3.95
C VAL A 47 8.77 4.87 -4.26
N PHE A 48 9.53 5.33 -3.27
CA PHE A 48 10.32 6.56 -3.37
C PHE A 48 11.83 6.38 -3.22
N ASP A 49 12.27 5.50 -2.31
CA ASP A 49 13.68 5.41 -1.89
C ASP A 49 14.31 4.10 -2.37
N GLY A 50 15.23 4.19 -3.33
CA GLY A 50 15.94 3.01 -3.83
C GLY A 50 16.77 2.28 -2.77
N THR A 51 17.16 2.95 -1.66
CA THR A 51 17.92 2.30 -0.60
C THR A 51 17.07 1.37 0.27
N THR A 52 15.75 1.56 0.29
CA THR A 52 14.80 0.74 1.03
C THR A 52 14.05 -0.25 0.13
N SER A 53 14.14 -0.05 -1.18
CA SER A 53 13.46 -0.92 -2.16
C SER A 53 14.01 -2.34 -2.13
N THR A 54 13.08 -3.31 -2.13
CA THR A 54 13.37 -4.74 -2.25
C THR A 54 13.72 -5.17 -3.69
N HIS A 55 13.62 -4.26 -4.66
CA HIS A 55 13.84 -4.50 -6.08
C HIS A 55 15.20 -3.98 -6.56
N ARG A 56 16.32 -4.44 -5.97
CA ARG A 56 17.68 -4.11 -6.37
C ARG A 56 17.92 -2.59 -6.52
N ARG A 57 17.43 -1.80 -5.54
CA ARG A 57 17.48 -0.33 -5.51
C ARG A 57 16.64 0.38 -6.60
N GLN A 58 15.78 -0.32 -7.30
CA GLN A 58 14.83 0.29 -8.21
C GLN A 58 13.54 0.66 -7.48
N THR A 59 13.06 1.86 -7.69
CA THR A 59 11.74 2.30 -7.19
C THR A 59 10.69 2.16 -8.27
N TRP A 60 9.44 2.23 -7.89
CA TRP A 60 8.33 2.21 -8.84
C TRP A 60 8.15 3.54 -9.59
N LYS A 61 8.93 4.57 -9.26
CA LYS A 61 8.94 5.89 -9.90
C LYS A 61 7.57 6.57 -9.96
N MET A 62 6.69 6.27 -9.02
CA MET A 62 5.31 6.75 -9.03
C MET A 62 5.20 8.28 -9.09
N ALA A 63 6.03 9.00 -8.32
CA ALA A 63 5.98 10.46 -8.32
C ALA A 63 6.39 11.06 -9.67
N GLN A 64 7.45 10.54 -10.30
CA GLN A 64 7.88 10.95 -11.64
C GLN A 64 6.76 10.72 -12.66
N SER A 65 6.24 9.48 -12.71
CA SER A 65 5.18 9.11 -13.66
C SER A 65 3.89 9.91 -13.43
N ALA A 66 3.53 10.16 -12.17
CA ALA A 66 2.36 10.98 -11.85
C ALA A 66 2.53 12.43 -12.31
N ILE A 67 3.74 13.00 -12.20
CA ILE A 67 4.03 14.35 -12.70
C ILE A 67 3.95 14.38 -14.21
N ASP A 68 4.65 13.45 -14.89
CA ASP A 68 4.69 13.40 -16.36
C ASP A 68 3.27 13.30 -16.94
N VAL A 69 2.44 12.39 -16.42
CA VAL A 69 1.03 12.23 -16.85
C VAL A 69 0.19 13.46 -16.51
N ALA A 70 0.39 14.05 -15.33
CA ALA A 70 -0.36 15.24 -14.93
C ALA A 70 -0.04 16.45 -15.80
N ASP A 71 1.22 16.63 -16.18
CA ASP A 71 1.67 17.68 -17.10
C ASP A 71 1.08 17.47 -18.51
N GLU A 72 1.10 16.22 -19.02
CA GLU A 72 0.49 15.89 -20.31
C GLU A 72 -1.03 16.15 -20.34
N GLN A 73 -1.72 15.91 -19.24
CA GLN A 73 -3.17 16.06 -19.12
C GLN A 73 -3.61 17.46 -18.65
N GLY A 74 -2.69 18.34 -18.28
CA GLY A 74 -2.99 19.67 -17.75
C GLY A 74 -3.71 19.65 -16.39
N VAL A 75 -3.43 18.63 -15.57
CA VAL A 75 -4.02 18.45 -14.22
C VAL A 75 -2.93 18.45 -13.14
N LYS A 76 -3.33 18.49 -11.88
CA LYS A 76 -2.37 18.34 -10.76
C LYS A 76 -2.12 16.86 -10.45
N PRO A 77 -0.86 16.47 -10.18
CA PRO A 77 -0.57 15.13 -9.71
C PRO A 77 -1.18 14.89 -8.30
N PRO A 78 -1.46 13.63 -7.93
CA PRO A 78 -1.99 13.31 -6.60
C PRO A 78 -0.95 13.50 -5.50
N THR A 79 -1.39 13.66 -4.25
CA THR A 79 -0.57 13.30 -3.08
C THR A 79 -0.36 11.79 -3.12
N ILE A 80 0.87 11.32 -2.92
CA ILE A 80 1.20 9.89 -2.93
C ILE A 80 1.62 9.47 -1.52
N ILE A 81 0.94 8.47 -0.96
CA ILE A 81 1.23 7.89 0.34
C ILE A 81 1.67 6.44 0.15
N GLY A 82 2.92 6.14 0.44
CA GLY A 82 3.46 4.78 0.41
C GLY A 82 3.50 4.17 1.81
N VAL A 83 2.65 3.20 2.08
CA VAL A 83 2.57 2.53 3.37
C VAL A 83 3.44 1.27 3.35
N TRP A 84 4.43 1.21 4.25
CA TRP A 84 5.34 0.07 4.33
C TRP A 84 4.64 -1.11 5.00
N HIS A 85 4.98 -2.32 4.57
CA HIS A 85 4.62 -3.52 5.33
C HIS A 85 5.47 -3.66 6.59
N SER A 86 5.03 -4.50 7.52
CA SER A 86 5.64 -4.67 8.84
C SER A 86 6.81 -5.65 8.90
N SER A 87 7.24 -6.26 7.79
CA SER A 87 8.35 -7.22 7.82
C SER A 87 9.63 -6.59 8.37
N THR A 88 10.26 -7.33 9.27
CA THR A 88 11.58 -7.06 9.82
C THR A 88 12.49 -8.27 9.60
N LYS A 89 13.73 -8.20 10.10
CA LYS A 89 14.62 -9.38 10.10
C LYS A 89 14.15 -10.45 11.07
N GLU A 90 13.52 -10.03 12.17
CA GLU A 90 12.98 -10.88 13.22
C GLU A 90 11.62 -11.47 12.84
N ASP A 91 10.82 -10.72 12.08
CA ASP A 91 9.54 -11.14 11.54
C ASP A 91 9.48 -10.94 10.01
N PRO A 92 10.00 -11.87 9.21
CA PRO A 92 10.00 -11.76 7.75
C PRO A 92 8.59 -11.90 7.14
N TRP A 93 7.60 -12.33 7.94
CA TRP A 93 6.23 -12.57 7.50
C TRP A 93 5.31 -11.35 7.60
N GLY A 94 5.80 -10.23 8.10
CA GLY A 94 5.01 -9.02 8.28
C GLY A 94 4.27 -8.58 7.00
N ARG A 95 4.91 -8.69 5.82
CA ARG A 95 4.26 -8.40 4.54
C ARG A 95 3.05 -9.30 4.28
N ALA A 96 3.19 -10.57 4.57
CA ALA A 96 2.10 -11.53 4.44
C ALA A 96 0.97 -11.24 5.42
N LYS A 97 1.31 -10.96 6.66
CA LYS A 97 0.32 -10.63 7.70
C LYS A 97 -0.49 -9.40 7.35
N ASP A 98 0.15 -8.37 6.78
CA ASP A 98 -0.50 -7.12 6.43
C ASP A 98 -1.32 -7.19 5.12
N LEU A 99 -0.85 -7.95 4.12
CA LEU A 99 -1.38 -7.85 2.76
C LEU A 99 -2.22 -9.05 2.30
N ALA A 100 -2.25 -10.14 3.07
CA ALA A 100 -3.11 -11.27 2.74
C ALA A 100 -4.54 -11.04 3.26
N PRO A 101 -5.58 -11.20 2.42
CA PRO A 101 -6.98 -10.93 2.75
C PRO A 101 -7.52 -11.85 3.85
N GLU A 102 -7.42 -11.45 5.13
CA GLU A 102 -7.64 -12.33 6.27
C GLU A 102 -9.05 -12.93 6.35
N ARG A 103 -10.09 -12.20 5.91
CA ARG A 103 -11.48 -12.69 5.97
C ARG A 103 -11.75 -13.83 4.98
N PHE A 104 -10.87 -14.02 4.01
CA PHE A 104 -10.99 -15.08 3.00
C PHE A 104 -10.12 -16.30 3.30
N PHE A 105 -9.19 -16.18 4.23
CA PHE A 105 -8.39 -17.32 4.73
C PHE A 105 -9.12 -18.00 5.88
N THR A 106 -10.07 -18.88 5.56
CA THR A 106 -10.77 -19.70 6.55
C THR A 106 -10.00 -20.99 6.88
N ALA A 107 -10.31 -21.60 8.03
CA ALA A 107 -9.75 -22.91 8.37
C ALA A 107 -10.04 -23.92 7.25
N GLY A 108 -8.98 -24.51 6.70
CA GLY A 108 -9.07 -25.43 5.56
C GLY A 108 -8.83 -24.81 4.17
N SER A 109 -8.68 -23.49 4.06
CA SER A 109 -8.19 -22.88 2.82
C SER A 109 -6.77 -23.34 2.55
N TYR A 110 -6.52 -23.76 1.29
CA TYR A 110 -5.17 -24.09 0.87
C TYR A 110 -4.30 -22.82 0.95
N VAL A 111 -3.29 -22.88 1.76
CA VAL A 111 -2.24 -21.85 1.81
C VAL A 111 -1.04 -22.46 1.13
N ASP A 112 -0.36 -21.73 0.23
CA ASP A 112 0.89 -22.15 -0.38
C ASP A 112 1.76 -22.84 0.69
N PRO A 113 2.30 -24.06 0.46
CA PRO A 113 3.10 -24.81 1.44
C PRO A 113 4.28 -24.03 2.01
N ARG A 114 4.75 -22.99 1.30
CA ARG A 114 5.77 -22.07 1.78
C ARG A 114 5.25 -21.17 2.92
N TRP A 115 3.94 -21.06 3.07
CA TRP A 115 3.23 -20.27 4.07
C TRP A 115 2.64 -21.15 5.18
N THR A 116 2.60 -22.46 5.00
CA THR A 116 2.31 -23.40 6.09
C THR A 116 3.45 -23.30 7.09
N ILE A 117 3.34 -22.28 7.89
CA ILE A 117 4.31 -22.06 8.92
C ILE A 117 4.14 -23.10 9.97
N LYS A 118 5.24 -23.76 10.12
CA LYS A 118 5.55 -24.49 11.33
C LYS A 118 5.24 -23.58 12.50
N ASP A 119 4.48 -24.06 13.43
CA ASP A 119 4.14 -23.50 14.72
C ASP A 119 5.02 -22.33 15.21
N PRO A 120 4.45 -21.15 15.54
CA PRO A 120 3.03 -20.84 15.55
C PRO A 120 2.47 -20.45 14.19
N PRO A 121 1.15 -20.63 13.96
CA PRO A 121 0.52 -20.21 12.71
C PRO A 121 0.66 -18.69 12.49
N ILE A 122 0.82 -18.27 11.23
CA ILE A 122 0.76 -16.82 10.91
C ILE A 122 -0.64 -16.31 11.26
N VAL A 123 -0.68 -15.29 12.10
CA VAL A 123 -1.89 -14.52 12.34
C VAL A 123 -1.90 -13.34 11.38
N LEU A 124 -2.92 -13.26 10.53
CA LEU A 124 -3.10 -12.17 9.59
C LEU A 124 -3.61 -10.92 10.30
N HIS A 125 -3.26 -9.75 9.79
CA HIS A 125 -3.61 -8.44 10.36
C HIS A 125 -4.05 -7.45 9.30
N SER A 126 -4.54 -7.93 8.15
CA SER A 126 -4.86 -7.05 7.02
C SER A 126 -6.02 -6.10 7.32
N ASP A 127 -6.99 -6.48 8.13
CA ASP A 127 -8.06 -5.56 8.58
C ASP A 127 -7.47 -4.43 9.44
N ALA A 128 -6.61 -4.75 10.41
CA ALA A 128 -5.96 -3.75 11.24
C ALA A 128 -5.02 -2.84 10.43
N TYR A 129 -4.31 -3.41 9.44
CA TYR A 129 -3.47 -2.66 8.52
C TYR A 129 -4.27 -1.66 7.68
N LEU A 130 -5.39 -2.09 7.09
CA LEU A 130 -6.25 -1.22 6.28
C LEU A 130 -6.96 -0.16 7.14
N ASN A 131 -7.48 -0.54 8.30
CA ASN A 131 -8.06 0.41 9.25
C ASN A 131 -7.06 1.51 9.62
N LYS A 132 -5.81 1.16 9.94
CA LYS A 132 -4.76 2.14 10.25
C LYS A 132 -4.48 3.10 9.08
N ILE A 133 -4.53 2.61 7.83
CA ILE A 133 -4.38 3.46 6.64
C ILE A 133 -5.49 4.49 6.58
N PHE A 134 -6.74 4.07 6.62
CA PHE A 134 -7.88 4.94 6.35
C PHE A 134 -8.31 5.79 7.55
N GLU A 135 -8.13 5.30 8.78
CA GLU A 135 -8.60 6.01 9.98
C GLU A 135 -7.50 6.84 10.67
N GLU A 136 -6.20 6.54 10.42
CA GLU A 136 -5.11 7.24 11.10
C GLU A 136 -4.16 7.93 10.11
N ILE A 137 -3.59 7.17 9.15
CA ILE A 137 -2.50 7.66 8.28
C ILE A 137 -3.01 8.71 7.30
N VAL A 138 -4.04 8.39 6.54
CA VAL A 138 -4.60 9.28 5.52
C VAL A 138 -5.13 10.57 6.14
N PRO A 139 -5.95 10.56 7.21
CA PRO A 139 -6.40 11.79 7.84
C PRO A 139 -5.26 12.66 8.39
N ALA A 140 -4.19 12.06 8.90
CA ALA A 140 -3.06 12.80 9.45
C ALA A 140 -2.18 13.47 8.39
N ILE A 141 -2.11 12.92 7.18
CA ILE A 141 -1.26 13.42 6.07
C ILE A 141 -2.05 14.35 5.14
N GLN A 142 -3.21 13.89 4.68
CA GLN A 142 -4.03 14.58 3.68
C GLN A 142 -5.14 15.46 4.29
N GLY A 143 -5.56 15.15 5.52
CA GLY A 143 -6.77 15.73 6.09
C GLY A 143 -8.03 15.15 5.45
N PRO A 144 -9.14 15.93 5.42
CA PRO A 144 -10.35 15.53 4.74
C PRO A 144 -10.08 15.26 3.25
N HIS A 145 -10.54 14.11 2.77
CA HIS A 145 -10.37 13.69 1.38
C HIS A 145 -11.68 13.12 0.83
N SER A 146 -11.82 13.16 -0.50
CA SER A 146 -12.99 12.62 -1.19
C SER A 146 -12.69 11.21 -1.68
N PRO A 147 -13.56 10.22 -1.43
CA PRO A 147 -13.44 8.88 -2.00
C PRO A 147 -13.32 8.89 -3.53
N GLU A 148 -14.06 9.75 -4.24
CA GLU A 148 -14.02 9.84 -5.71
C GLU A 148 -12.67 10.33 -6.24
N LYS A 149 -11.84 10.98 -5.41
CA LYS A 149 -10.50 11.48 -5.75
C LYS A 149 -9.38 10.66 -5.13
N THR A 150 -9.74 9.48 -4.60
CA THR A 150 -8.81 8.58 -3.92
C THR A 150 -8.67 7.27 -4.68
N ALA A 151 -7.43 6.87 -4.92
CA ALA A 151 -7.07 5.59 -5.51
C ALA A 151 -6.14 4.80 -4.58
N VAL A 152 -6.27 3.47 -4.61
CA VAL A 152 -5.36 2.54 -3.94
C VAL A 152 -4.64 1.70 -4.99
N ILE A 153 -3.34 1.53 -4.85
CA ILE A 153 -2.50 0.75 -5.78
C ILE A 153 -1.61 -0.24 -5.04
N GLY A 154 -1.47 -1.41 -5.62
CA GLY A 154 -0.52 -2.42 -5.16
C GLY A 154 -0.20 -3.47 -6.21
N SER A 155 0.94 -4.13 -6.03
CA SER A 155 1.40 -5.18 -6.96
C SER A 155 1.58 -6.51 -6.22
N SER A 156 1.29 -7.63 -6.90
CA SER A 156 1.43 -8.97 -6.34
C SER A 156 0.53 -9.13 -5.10
N MET A 157 1.08 -9.38 -3.93
CA MET A 157 0.31 -9.38 -2.67
C MET A 157 -0.32 -8.02 -2.36
N GLY A 158 0.38 -6.91 -2.71
CA GLY A 158 -0.20 -5.57 -2.64
C GLY A 158 -1.42 -5.42 -3.56
N GLY A 159 -1.44 -6.12 -4.70
CA GLY A 159 -2.61 -6.19 -5.59
C GLY A 159 -3.79 -6.91 -4.92
N LEU A 160 -3.54 -8.00 -4.18
CA LEU A 160 -4.59 -8.65 -3.38
C LEU A 160 -5.10 -7.75 -2.26
N ALA A 161 -4.19 -7.06 -1.54
CA ALA A 161 -4.57 -6.09 -0.51
C ALA A 161 -5.40 -4.93 -1.09
N THR A 162 -5.10 -4.48 -2.32
CA THR A 162 -5.87 -3.46 -3.03
C THR A 162 -7.31 -3.94 -3.31
N LEU A 163 -7.48 -5.17 -3.81
CA LEU A 163 -8.81 -5.76 -4.02
C LEU A 163 -9.54 -5.96 -2.69
N TYR A 164 -8.83 -6.44 -1.69
CA TYR A 164 -9.39 -6.62 -0.36
C TYR A 164 -9.86 -5.30 0.26
N ALA A 165 -9.08 -4.24 0.12
CA ALA A 165 -9.48 -2.90 0.52
C ALA A 165 -10.76 -2.44 -0.19
N ALA A 166 -10.92 -2.74 -1.49
CA ALA A 166 -12.14 -2.41 -2.23
C ALA A 166 -13.39 -3.15 -1.72
N ILE A 167 -13.21 -4.33 -1.11
CA ILE A 167 -14.30 -5.09 -0.51
C ILE A 167 -14.66 -4.54 0.88
N VAL A 168 -13.66 -4.27 1.73
CA VAL A 168 -13.88 -3.96 3.15
C VAL A 168 -13.97 -2.46 3.45
N HIS A 169 -13.48 -1.60 2.55
CA HIS A 169 -13.42 -0.14 2.66
C HIS A 169 -13.89 0.57 1.38
N SER A 170 -14.91 0.05 0.71
CA SER A 170 -15.47 0.61 -0.54
C SER A 170 -15.95 2.05 -0.41
N ASP A 171 -16.21 2.52 0.80
CA ASP A 171 -16.60 3.89 1.11
C ASP A 171 -15.43 4.88 1.19
N LYS A 172 -14.18 4.42 1.18
CA LYS A 172 -12.97 5.25 1.39
C LYS A 172 -12.28 5.68 0.10
N PHE A 173 -12.51 4.98 -1.00
CA PHE A 173 -11.90 5.28 -2.30
C PHE A 173 -12.72 4.72 -3.46
N SER A 174 -12.53 5.26 -4.67
CA SER A 174 -13.29 4.85 -5.86
C SER A 174 -12.48 4.06 -6.88
N THR A 175 -11.16 4.04 -6.77
CA THR A 175 -10.30 3.40 -7.78
C THR A 175 -9.32 2.43 -7.14
N ALA A 176 -9.42 1.16 -7.54
CA ALA A 176 -8.50 0.08 -7.14
C ALA A 176 -7.58 -0.31 -8.32
N LEU A 177 -6.29 -0.07 -8.19
CA LEU A 177 -5.27 -0.42 -9.19
C LEU A 177 -4.51 -1.67 -8.74
N ALA A 178 -5.11 -2.84 -8.93
CA ALA A 178 -4.54 -4.12 -8.53
C ALA A 178 -3.66 -4.69 -9.65
N LEU A 179 -2.34 -4.55 -9.50
CA LEU A 179 -1.36 -4.98 -10.49
C LEU A 179 -0.89 -6.41 -10.22
N SER A 180 -1.15 -7.31 -11.17
CA SER A 180 -0.73 -8.73 -11.10
C SER A 180 -1.00 -9.35 -9.72
N PRO A 181 -2.24 -9.37 -9.22
CA PRO A 181 -2.56 -9.90 -7.91
C PRO A 181 -2.03 -11.32 -7.72
N HIS A 182 -1.50 -11.61 -6.54
CA HIS A 182 -0.84 -12.89 -6.22
C HIS A 182 -1.84 -14.01 -5.88
N TRP A 183 -2.69 -14.39 -6.82
CA TRP A 183 -3.77 -15.37 -6.65
C TRP A 183 -3.29 -16.74 -6.19
N ILE A 184 -2.04 -17.10 -6.48
CA ILE A 184 -1.47 -18.39 -6.11
C ILE A 184 -1.17 -18.54 -4.61
N ILE A 185 -1.51 -17.52 -3.81
CA ILE A 185 -1.40 -17.59 -2.34
C ILE A 185 -2.34 -18.64 -1.74
N SER A 186 -3.43 -18.94 -2.44
CA SER A 186 -4.43 -19.91 -2.05
C SER A 186 -5.01 -20.62 -3.30
N ASP A 187 -6.13 -21.29 -3.16
CA ASP A 187 -6.77 -22.05 -4.22
C ASP A 187 -7.75 -21.19 -5.08
N GLN A 188 -8.39 -21.85 -6.05
CA GLN A 188 -9.38 -21.20 -6.92
C GLN A 188 -10.63 -20.73 -6.16
N GLU A 189 -11.00 -21.43 -5.08
CA GLU A 189 -12.16 -21.07 -4.26
C GLU A 189 -11.93 -19.75 -3.54
N PHE A 190 -10.72 -19.51 -3.02
CA PHE A 190 -10.31 -18.24 -2.47
C PHE A 190 -10.48 -17.09 -3.48
N ALA A 191 -9.96 -17.28 -4.70
CA ALA A 191 -10.07 -16.27 -5.74
C ALA A 191 -11.54 -15.96 -6.10
N ARG A 192 -12.39 -16.98 -6.21
CA ARG A 192 -13.83 -16.80 -6.45
C ARG A 192 -14.51 -16.02 -5.33
N LYS A 193 -14.29 -16.40 -4.08
CA LYS A 193 -14.88 -15.70 -2.92
C LYS A 193 -14.47 -14.22 -2.84
N MET A 194 -13.34 -13.85 -3.41
CA MET A 194 -12.90 -12.44 -3.44
C MET A 194 -13.52 -11.63 -4.57
N VAL A 195 -14.05 -12.26 -5.63
CA VAL A 195 -14.58 -11.55 -6.81
C VAL A 195 -16.10 -11.70 -6.99
N ASP A 196 -16.74 -12.64 -6.30
CA ASP A 196 -18.20 -12.82 -6.24
C ASP A 196 -18.82 -11.91 -5.16
#